data_284b4939872dfe2beccea7bc11c62d54
#
_entry.id   284b4939872dfe2beccea7bc11c62d54
#
_cell.length_a   1.000
_cell.length_b   1.000
_cell.length_c   1.000
_cell.angle_alpha   90.00
_cell.angle_beta   90.00
_cell.angle_gamma   90.00
#
_symmetry.space_group_name_H-M   'P 1'
#
loop_
_entity.id
_entity.type
_entity.pdbx_description
1 polymer ?
#
loop_
_entity_poly.entity_id
_entity_poly.type
_entity_poly.pdbx_seq_one_letter_code
_entity_poly.pdbx_strand_id
1 'polypeptide(L)'
;TLFIKKFIAGKERDLNFRYESRGNHQIIRILPFLLNSLCGGTIIVDEIDTGIHDLLFKKIIQEMLPNINGQLILTTHNTTLLELNDLKDSIYFITEDEQANKSIKCITEYENRTYQQNNIRNKYFNNDYGGIPEIKEIGFYDLVESLKR
;
A
#
# COMPACT_ATOMS: atom_id res chain seq x y z
N THR A 1 3.74 -24.14 -18.13
CA THR A 1 3.69 -24.24 -16.67
C THR A 1 4.87 -23.49 -16.08
N LEU A 2 4.64 -22.58 -15.14
CA LEU A 2 5.67 -21.81 -14.45
C LEU A 2 6.17 -22.58 -13.23
N PHE A 3 7.48 -22.67 -13.06
CA PHE A 3 8.13 -23.23 -11.88
C PHE A 3 9.00 -22.17 -11.22
N ILE A 4 9.11 -22.24 -9.91
CA ILE A 4 10.04 -21.43 -9.12
C ILE A 4 11.06 -22.35 -8.44
N LYS A 5 12.28 -21.89 -8.37
CA LYS A 5 13.34 -22.57 -7.64
C LYS A 5 13.34 -22.13 -6.18
N LYS A 6 13.25 -23.07 -5.27
CA LYS A 6 13.33 -22.83 -3.81
C LYS A 6 14.43 -23.66 -3.19
N PHE A 7 15.11 -23.05 -2.23
CA PHE A 7 16.12 -23.75 -1.42
C PHE A 7 15.41 -24.35 -0.18
N ILE A 8 15.19 -25.65 -0.19
CA ILE A 8 14.46 -26.36 0.87
C ILE A 8 15.37 -27.44 1.46
N ALA A 9 15.60 -27.39 2.77
CA ALA A 9 16.47 -28.33 3.48
C ALA A 9 17.88 -28.47 2.83
N GLY A 10 18.50 -27.34 2.44
CA GLY A 10 19.82 -27.32 1.84
C GLY A 10 19.89 -27.77 0.38
N LYS A 11 18.77 -27.98 -0.30
CA LYS A 11 18.73 -28.39 -1.70
C LYS A 11 17.80 -27.50 -2.51
N GLU A 12 18.23 -27.18 -3.75
CA GLU A 12 17.39 -26.51 -4.73
C GLU A 12 16.28 -27.47 -5.20
N ARG A 13 15.05 -26.98 -5.25
CA ARG A 13 13.88 -27.73 -5.73
C ARG A 13 13.02 -26.85 -6.62
N ASP A 14 12.57 -27.41 -7.74
CA ASP A 14 11.58 -26.79 -8.60
C ASP A 14 10.17 -27.05 -8.03
N LEU A 15 9.48 -25.98 -7.69
CA LEU A 15 8.09 -26.03 -7.25
C LEU A 15 7.18 -25.43 -8.31
N ASN A 16 6.11 -26.11 -8.62
CA ASN A 16 5.12 -25.56 -9.53
C ASN A 16 4.52 -24.30 -8.91
N PHE A 17 4.58 -23.19 -9.64
CA PHE A 17 4.12 -21.86 -9.18
C PHE A 17 2.65 -21.87 -8.74
N ARG A 18 1.85 -22.76 -9.30
CA ARG A 18 0.43 -22.97 -8.91
C ARG A 18 0.24 -23.15 -7.39
N TYR A 19 1.23 -23.72 -6.70
CA TYR A 19 1.16 -24.00 -5.26
C TYR A 19 1.74 -22.87 -4.40
N GLU A 20 2.12 -21.77 -5.01
CA GLU A 20 2.63 -20.60 -4.27
C GLU A 20 1.53 -19.86 -3.52
N SER A 21 1.96 -19.01 -2.57
CA SER A 21 1.07 -18.13 -1.84
C SER A 21 0.38 -17.12 -2.75
N ARG A 22 -0.79 -16.64 -2.33
CA ARG A 22 -1.51 -15.57 -3.03
C ARG A 22 -0.62 -14.32 -3.22
N GLY A 23 0.18 -13.97 -2.20
CA GLY A 23 1.10 -12.84 -2.27
C GLY A 23 2.16 -13.00 -3.36
N ASN A 24 2.74 -14.20 -3.50
CA ASN A 24 3.71 -14.48 -4.57
C ASN A 24 3.07 -14.40 -5.96
N HIS A 25 1.83 -14.87 -6.10
CA HIS A 25 1.07 -14.71 -7.34
C HIS A 25 0.86 -13.23 -7.66
N GLN A 26 0.51 -12.42 -6.67
CA GLN A 26 0.27 -11.00 -6.86
C GLN A 26 1.57 -10.26 -7.24
N ILE A 27 2.70 -10.56 -6.59
CA ILE A 27 4.00 -9.96 -6.93
C ILE A 27 4.34 -10.21 -8.41
N ILE A 28 4.23 -11.46 -8.88
CA ILE A 28 4.50 -11.77 -10.30
C ILE A 28 3.54 -11.04 -11.24
N ARG A 29 2.29 -10.84 -10.83
CA ARG A 29 1.29 -10.11 -11.63
C ARG A 29 1.64 -8.63 -11.78
N ILE A 30 2.10 -7.96 -10.70
CA ILE A 30 2.42 -6.54 -10.74
C ILE A 30 3.83 -6.24 -11.28
N LEU A 31 4.73 -7.22 -11.26
CA LEU A 31 6.13 -7.05 -11.64
C LEU A 31 6.33 -6.42 -13.03
N PRO A 32 5.61 -6.79 -14.10
CA PRO A 32 5.77 -6.15 -15.41
C PRO A 32 5.45 -4.65 -15.39
N PHE A 33 4.46 -4.23 -14.60
CA PHE A 33 4.10 -2.82 -14.43
C PHE A 33 5.19 -2.06 -13.68
N LEU A 34 5.70 -2.64 -12.60
CA LEU A 34 6.80 -2.06 -11.84
C LEU A 34 8.04 -1.90 -12.71
N LEU A 35 8.42 -2.93 -13.49
CA LEU A 35 9.55 -2.85 -14.41
C LEU A 35 9.36 -1.78 -15.50
N ASN A 36 8.14 -1.59 -15.98
CA ASN A 36 7.85 -0.55 -16.98
C ASN A 36 8.13 0.86 -16.43
N SER A 37 7.83 1.14 -15.15
CA SER A 37 8.14 2.42 -14.52
C SER A 37 9.65 2.67 -14.42
N LEU A 38 10.45 1.62 -14.26
CA LEU A 38 11.93 1.72 -14.30
C LEU A 38 12.43 2.05 -15.71
N CYS A 39 11.70 1.64 -16.75
CA CYS A 39 12.05 1.87 -18.15
C CYS A 39 11.50 3.20 -18.73
N GLY A 40 10.97 4.11 -17.91
CA GLY A 40 10.46 5.41 -18.34
C GLY A 40 8.96 5.45 -18.65
N GLY A 41 8.23 4.36 -18.41
CA GLY A 41 6.78 4.30 -18.58
C GLY A 41 6.01 5.03 -17.46
N THR A 42 4.79 5.51 -17.78
CA THR A 42 3.83 5.99 -16.79
C THR A 42 2.85 4.88 -16.45
N ILE A 43 2.80 4.50 -15.20
CA ILE A 43 2.00 3.39 -14.68
C ILE A 43 1.08 3.88 -13.58
N ILE A 44 -0.19 3.49 -13.66
CA ILE A 44 -1.20 3.74 -12.62
C ILE A 44 -1.74 2.39 -12.16
N VAL A 45 -1.67 2.12 -10.86
CA VAL A 45 -2.16 0.87 -10.27
C VAL A 45 -2.97 1.18 -9.03
N ASP A 46 -4.20 0.69 -9.02
CA ASP A 46 -5.09 0.79 -7.87
C ASP A 46 -4.92 -0.42 -6.95
N GLU A 47 -4.90 -0.17 -5.63
CA GLU A 47 -4.72 -1.19 -4.58
C GLU A 47 -3.59 -2.19 -4.86
N ILE A 48 -2.42 -1.67 -5.23
CA ILE A 48 -1.28 -2.46 -5.73
C ILE A 48 -0.80 -3.54 -4.74
N ASP A 49 -0.96 -3.32 -3.45
CA ASP A 49 -0.48 -4.19 -2.36
C ASP A 49 -1.48 -5.26 -1.93
N THR A 50 -2.68 -5.32 -2.54
CA THR A 50 -3.71 -6.29 -2.18
C THR A 50 -3.18 -7.72 -2.21
N GLY A 51 -3.15 -8.36 -1.02
CA GLY A 51 -2.68 -9.74 -0.83
C GLY A 51 -1.16 -9.89 -0.71
N ILE A 52 -0.40 -8.82 -0.72
CA ILE A 52 1.05 -8.81 -0.46
C ILE A 52 1.28 -8.42 1.01
N HIS A 53 2.26 -9.05 1.66
CA HIS A 53 2.63 -8.67 3.02
C HIS A 53 3.22 -7.26 3.06
N ASP A 54 2.73 -6.40 3.94
CA ASP A 54 3.06 -4.96 4.03
C ASP A 54 4.55 -4.66 3.99
N LEU A 55 5.33 -5.36 4.83
CA LEU A 55 6.79 -5.15 4.90
C LEU A 55 7.51 -5.60 3.61
N LEU A 56 6.99 -6.64 2.94
CA LEU A 56 7.55 -7.08 1.67
C LEU A 56 7.28 -6.04 0.58
N PHE A 57 6.06 -5.53 0.52
CA PHE A 57 5.71 -4.48 -0.43
C PHE A 57 6.51 -3.20 -0.19
N LYS A 58 6.62 -2.76 1.08
CA LYS A 58 7.48 -1.63 1.47
C LYS A 58 8.91 -1.82 0.97
N LYS A 59 9.49 -3.01 1.15
CA LYS A 59 10.85 -3.30 0.70
C LYS A 59 10.99 -3.22 -0.81
N ILE A 60 10.02 -3.76 -1.57
CA ILE A 60 9.99 -3.67 -3.04
C ILE A 60 10.01 -2.20 -3.48
N ILE A 61 9.11 -1.38 -2.94
CA ILE A 61 9.04 0.05 -3.29
C ILE A 61 10.35 0.76 -2.91
N GLN A 62 10.88 0.53 -1.72
CA GLN A 62 12.13 1.15 -1.27
C GLN A 62 13.31 0.86 -2.21
N GLU A 63 13.44 -0.37 -2.71
CA GLU A 63 14.49 -0.75 -3.64
C GLU A 63 14.29 -0.16 -5.05
N MET A 64 13.04 0.07 -5.43
CA MET A 64 12.71 0.60 -6.74
C MET A 64 12.88 2.11 -6.85
N LEU A 65 12.55 2.87 -5.79
CA LEU A 65 12.49 4.33 -5.80
C LEU A 65 13.70 5.01 -6.46
N PRO A 66 14.95 4.64 -6.14
CA PRO A 66 16.14 5.29 -6.74
C PRO A 66 16.28 5.05 -8.25
N ASN A 67 15.56 4.08 -8.81
CA ASN A 67 15.72 3.62 -10.17
C ASN A 67 14.50 3.91 -11.06
N ILE A 68 13.48 4.58 -10.54
CA ILE A 68 12.29 4.95 -11.32
C ILE A 68 12.66 6.07 -12.28
N ASN A 69 12.64 5.77 -13.59
CA ASN A 69 12.90 6.75 -14.65
C ASN A 69 11.61 7.29 -15.29
N GLY A 70 10.49 6.66 -15.03
CA GLY A 70 9.15 7.04 -15.47
C GLY A 70 8.31 7.61 -14.34
N GLN A 71 7.01 7.32 -14.36
CA GLN A 71 6.07 7.71 -13.33
C GLN A 71 5.30 6.49 -12.80
N LEU A 72 5.25 6.35 -11.49
CA LEU A 72 4.45 5.32 -10.82
C LEU A 72 3.44 6.00 -9.89
N ILE A 73 2.15 5.92 -10.24
CA ILE A 73 1.04 6.38 -9.41
C ILE A 73 0.35 5.14 -8.86
N LEU A 74 0.25 5.03 -7.55
CA LEU A 74 -0.38 3.88 -6.92
C LEU A 74 -1.29 4.30 -5.77
N THR A 75 -2.38 3.57 -5.59
CA THR A 75 -3.17 3.64 -4.37
C THR A 75 -2.85 2.43 -3.48
N THR A 76 -2.91 2.63 -2.18
CA THR A 76 -2.57 1.61 -1.19
C THR A 76 -3.18 1.92 0.17
N HIS A 77 -3.51 0.89 0.93
CA HIS A 77 -3.84 0.99 2.36
C HIS A 77 -2.65 0.68 3.27
N ASN A 78 -1.48 0.40 2.69
CA ASN A 78 -0.27 0.04 3.44
C ASN A 78 0.39 1.27 4.07
N THR A 79 0.06 1.55 5.31
CA THR A 79 0.59 2.69 6.07
C THR A 79 2.09 2.60 6.35
N THR A 80 2.74 1.44 6.14
CA THR A 80 4.19 1.32 6.33
C THR A 80 4.99 2.11 5.30
N LEU A 81 4.39 2.43 4.14
CA LEU A 81 5.02 3.31 3.13
C LEU A 81 5.21 4.74 3.64
N LEU A 82 4.36 5.20 4.57
CA LEU A 82 4.48 6.52 5.21
C LEU A 82 5.79 6.69 6.02
N GLU A 83 6.51 5.61 6.25
CA GLU A 83 7.82 5.61 6.93
C GLU A 83 8.99 5.81 5.96
N LEU A 84 8.75 5.79 4.64
CA LEU A 84 9.78 5.98 3.62
C LEU A 84 10.02 7.49 3.40
N ASN A 85 11.19 7.98 3.83
CA ASN A 85 11.55 9.39 3.70
C ASN A 85 11.55 9.87 2.24
N ASP A 86 11.91 8.99 1.30
CA ASP A 86 11.98 9.31 -0.12
C ASP A 86 10.61 9.55 -0.76
N LEU A 87 9.52 9.14 -0.10
CA LEU A 87 8.14 9.35 -0.56
C LEU A 87 7.46 10.57 0.05
N LYS A 88 8.03 11.21 1.07
CA LYS A 88 7.36 12.25 1.87
C LYS A 88 6.74 13.41 1.07
N ASP A 89 7.30 13.75 -0.10
CA ASP A 89 6.79 14.81 -0.95
C ASP A 89 5.88 14.30 -2.08
N SER A 90 5.65 12.98 -2.13
CA SER A 90 4.85 12.29 -3.15
C SER A 90 3.63 11.57 -2.57
N ILE A 91 3.32 11.83 -1.29
CA ILE A 91 2.17 11.26 -0.60
C ILE A 91 0.96 12.16 -0.77
N TYR A 92 -0.15 11.57 -1.20
CA TYR A 92 -1.44 12.22 -1.32
C TYR A 92 -2.45 11.49 -0.47
N PHE A 93 -3.25 12.24 0.29
CA PHE A 93 -4.37 11.70 1.06
C PHE A 93 -5.67 11.96 0.33
N ILE A 94 -6.49 10.92 0.24
CA ILE A 94 -7.87 11.02 -0.25
C ILE A 94 -8.73 11.21 0.99
N THR A 95 -9.49 12.30 1.05
CA THR A 95 -10.38 12.62 2.16
C THR A 95 -11.81 12.76 1.67
N GLU A 96 -12.77 12.55 2.55
CA GLU A 96 -14.20 12.70 2.27
C GLU A 96 -14.80 13.66 3.31
N ASP A 97 -15.60 14.61 2.85
CA ASP A 97 -16.32 15.54 3.73
C ASP A 97 -17.68 14.98 4.16
N GLU A 98 -18.40 15.71 5.02
CA GLU A 98 -19.74 15.33 5.52
C GLU A 98 -20.81 15.20 4.42
N GLN A 99 -20.56 15.79 3.25
CA GLN A 99 -21.44 15.73 2.08
C GLN A 99 -21.00 14.61 1.11
N ALA A 100 -20.06 13.75 1.50
CA ALA A 100 -19.46 12.69 0.68
C ALA A 100 -18.69 13.20 -0.56
N ASN A 101 -18.25 14.45 -0.57
CA ASN A 101 -17.34 14.95 -1.61
C ASN A 101 -15.93 14.47 -1.30
N LYS A 102 -15.26 13.93 -2.32
CA LYS A 102 -13.88 13.47 -2.19
C LYS A 102 -12.90 14.54 -2.65
N SER A 103 -11.83 14.70 -1.90
CA SER A 103 -10.71 15.57 -2.27
C SER A 103 -9.38 14.81 -2.16
N ILE A 104 -8.41 15.26 -2.97
CA ILE A 104 -7.04 14.74 -2.94
C ILE A 104 -6.14 15.89 -2.56
N LYS A 105 -5.30 15.69 -1.54
CA LYS A 105 -4.40 16.71 -1.03
C LYS A 105 -3.01 16.14 -0.81
N CYS A 106 -1.99 16.79 -1.38
CA CYS A 106 -0.61 16.41 -1.14
C CYS A 106 -0.23 16.70 0.32
N ILE A 107 0.60 15.84 0.90
CA ILE A 107 1.10 16.05 2.26
C ILE A 107 1.79 17.40 2.43
N THR A 108 2.40 17.90 1.36
CA THR A 108 3.09 19.21 1.34
C THR A 108 2.16 20.42 1.48
N GLU A 109 0.86 20.24 1.29
CA GLU A 109 -0.16 21.28 1.40
C GLU A 109 -0.74 21.44 2.81
N TYR A 110 -0.37 20.56 3.75
CA TYR A 110 -0.78 20.68 5.13
C TYR A 110 0.15 21.64 5.89
N GLU A 111 -0.41 22.60 6.62
CA GLU A 111 0.32 23.72 7.23
C GLU A 111 1.28 23.31 8.36
N ASN A 112 1.06 22.20 9.02
CA ASN A 112 1.85 21.73 10.16
C ASN A 112 3.14 21.01 9.72
N ARG A 113 4.00 21.72 8.96
CA ARG A 113 5.29 21.21 8.48
C ARG A 113 6.40 21.25 9.55
N THR A 114 6.31 20.44 10.56
CA THR A 114 7.51 20.13 11.37
C THR A 114 8.22 18.91 10.78
N TYR A 115 9.01 19.15 9.74
CA TYR A 115 9.58 18.16 8.84
C TYR A 115 10.66 17.25 9.43
N GLN A 116 11.22 17.55 10.60
CA GLN A 116 12.46 16.89 11.01
C GLN A 116 12.35 15.78 12.04
N GLN A 117 11.22 15.58 12.71
CA GLN A 117 11.10 14.56 13.76
C GLN A 117 9.73 13.87 13.89
N ASN A 118 8.73 14.23 13.12
CA ASN A 118 7.39 13.66 13.29
C ASN A 118 7.12 12.57 12.27
N ASN A 119 6.97 11.37 12.77
CA ASN A 119 6.54 10.19 12.03
C ASN A 119 5.19 10.48 11.32
N ILE A 120 5.22 10.61 9.99
CA ILE A 120 4.04 10.84 9.14
C ILE A 120 2.95 9.82 9.44
N ARG A 121 3.35 8.56 9.67
CA ARG A 121 2.44 7.48 10.00
C ARG A 121 1.68 7.72 11.31
N ASN A 122 2.35 8.24 12.35
CA ASN A 122 1.68 8.58 13.62
C ASN A 122 0.67 9.71 13.41
N LYS A 123 1.01 10.74 12.65
CA LYS A 123 0.09 11.83 12.29
C LYS A 123 -1.11 11.30 11.52
N TYR A 124 -0.90 10.38 10.59
CA TYR A 124 -2.00 9.72 9.89
C TYR A 124 -2.94 9.03 10.86
N PHE A 125 -2.43 8.22 11.80
CA PHE A 125 -3.25 7.54 12.80
C PHE A 125 -3.93 8.48 13.80
N ASN A 126 -3.39 9.69 14.02
CA ASN A 126 -4.05 10.73 14.80
C ASN A 126 -5.11 11.50 13.98
N ASN A 127 -5.32 11.12 12.72
CA ASN A 127 -6.21 11.77 11.76
C ASN A 127 -5.84 13.23 11.42
N ASP A 128 -4.57 13.62 11.60
CA ASP A 128 -4.10 14.98 11.28
C ASP A 128 -4.25 15.33 9.78
N TYR A 129 -4.41 14.32 8.94
CA TYR A 129 -4.58 14.47 7.48
C TYR A 129 -6.03 14.24 7.01
N GLY A 130 -6.95 13.88 7.92
CA GLY A 130 -8.37 13.64 7.57
C GLY A 130 -8.62 12.42 6.68
N GLY A 131 -7.64 11.52 6.55
CA GLY A 131 -7.74 10.34 5.68
C GLY A 131 -8.25 9.06 6.35
N ILE A 132 -8.58 9.10 7.65
CA ILE A 132 -9.12 7.96 8.38
C ILE A 132 -10.65 8.04 8.35
N PRO A 133 -11.34 6.99 7.85
CA PRO A 133 -12.80 6.97 7.87
C PRO A 133 -13.32 6.97 9.32
N GLU A 134 -14.39 7.71 9.56
CA GLU A 134 -15.07 7.71 10.86
C GLU A 134 -15.69 6.32 11.09
N ILE A 135 -15.16 5.60 12.07
CA ILE A 135 -15.67 4.28 12.46
C ILE A 135 -16.75 4.51 13.51
N LYS A 136 -18.02 4.44 13.09
CA LYS A 136 -19.14 4.42 14.03
C LYS A 136 -19.21 3.08 14.76
N GLU A 137 -19.58 3.09 16.03
CA GLU A 137 -19.79 1.84 16.77
C GLU A 137 -20.80 0.96 16.04
N ILE A 138 -20.36 -0.23 15.67
CA ILE A 138 -21.25 -1.24 15.11
C ILE A 138 -21.81 -1.99 16.30
N GLY A 139 -23.10 -1.80 16.58
CA GLY A 139 -23.82 -2.50 17.65
C GLY A 139 -23.95 -4.00 17.33
N PHE A 140 -22.86 -4.74 17.34
CA PHE A 140 -22.89 -6.18 17.05
C PHE A 140 -23.80 -6.95 17.99
N TYR A 141 -23.93 -6.52 19.25
CA TYR A 141 -24.84 -7.14 20.20
C TYR A 141 -26.29 -7.00 19.73
N ASP A 142 -26.72 -5.82 19.34
CA ASP A 142 -28.07 -5.55 18.85
C ASP A 142 -28.35 -6.30 17.54
N LEU A 143 -27.35 -6.39 16.67
CA LEU A 143 -27.45 -7.16 15.43
C LEU A 143 -27.67 -8.65 15.73
N VAL A 144 -26.88 -9.25 16.63
CA VAL A 144 -27.01 -10.65 17.02
C VAL A 144 -28.35 -10.94 17.67
N GLU A 145 -28.86 -10.08 18.54
CA GLU A 145 -30.18 -10.21 19.14
C GLU A 145 -31.30 -10.14 18.10
N SER A 146 -31.16 -9.30 17.07
CA SER A 146 -32.13 -9.22 15.97
C SER A 146 -32.19 -10.48 15.12
N LEU A 147 -31.07 -11.22 14.99
CA LEU A 147 -30.98 -12.47 14.22
C LEU A 147 -31.52 -13.70 14.98
N LYS A 148 -31.73 -13.60 16.31
CA LYS A 148 -32.30 -14.68 17.15
C LYS A 148 -33.84 -14.69 17.17
N ARG A 149 -34.48 -13.69 16.57
CA ARG A 149 -35.94 -13.57 16.43
C ARG A 149 -36.42 -14.16 15.12
#